data_b9f289c57b8a8834399b7d729afe2f73
#
_entry.id   b9f289c57b8a8834399b7d729afe2f73
#
_cell.length_a   1.000
_cell.length_b   1.000
_cell.length_c   1.000
_cell.angle_alpha   90.00
_cell.angle_beta   90.00
_cell.angle_gamma   90.00
#
_symmetry.space_group_name_H-M   'P 1'
#
loop_
_entity.id
_entity.type
_entity.pdbx_description
1 polymer ?
#
loop_
_entity_poly.entity_id
_entity_poly.type
_entity_poly.pdbx_seq_one_letter_code
_entity_poly.pdbx_strand_id
1 'polypeptide(L)'
;MKKYLTLVNKENQIKNNYLKNLKLVDTKLADNTPCQLEEITYQNYLLLKKELASKKIDISLASTYRTVEDQQAIWEEYKEKYGLEYVKKYVAIPKTSEHHTGLAIDLALKVNGKYTWDNDELLQQEDIFKKIHKILPEYGFILRYPKGKEEITGYQYEAWHIRYVGKIPAKIMYENHWTLEEYITKFSGILYVNKEVGKTSFDIVNEISNIFGIQKVGHTGTLDPLAEGVLIVTLGKAVKVAELITAEDKEYIAGILLGVETDTLDITGNVIKSKPVDISKDLEQVVNSYKKTYMQEVPVFSAIKVNGKKLYEYARENKPVELPKKEVTIKEIKLLSSDNDTFVIKTKVTKGCYIRSLIRDIGRSLGTYATMTALTRTKQGKIDIKDTNTLEEIKQGKYKLHKIEEVLDLPVIEVNKTLEKKIKNGQKLLNTYHICLLYTSPSPRDSTSS
;
A
#
# COMPACT_ATOMS: atom_id res chain seq x y z
N MET A 1 -7.63 -6.89 -5.01
CA MET A 1 -7.99 -5.47 -5.33
C MET A 1 -7.16 -4.82 -6.44
N LYS A 2 -5.89 -5.17 -6.66
CA LYS A 2 -5.08 -4.63 -7.80
C LYS A 2 -5.79 -4.72 -9.17
N LYS A 3 -6.60 -5.75 -9.39
CA LYS A 3 -7.38 -5.90 -10.64
C LYS A 3 -8.39 -4.76 -10.86
N TYR A 4 -8.94 -4.15 -9.81
CA TYR A 4 -9.95 -3.09 -9.90
C TYR A 4 -9.39 -1.74 -10.35
N LEU A 5 -8.07 -1.53 -10.21
CA LEU A 5 -7.38 -0.33 -10.70
C LEU A 5 -6.60 -0.58 -12.00
N THR A 6 -6.92 -1.66 -12.72
CA THR A 6 -6.39 -1.87 -14.06
C THR A 6 -6.84 -0.72 -14.96
N LEU A 7 -5.91 0.07 -15.45
CA LEU A 7 -6.17 1.13 -16.40
C LEU A 7 -6.29 0.54 -17.80
N VAL A 8 -7.43 0.77 -18.42
CA VAL A 8 -7.70 0.43 -19.82
C VAL A 8 -8.21 1.70 -20.50
N ASN A 9 -7.50 2.16 -21.51
CA ASN A 9 -7.83 3.36 -22.29
C ASN A 9 -7.09 3.31 -23.63
N LYS A 10 -7.12 4.39 -24.42
CA LYS A 10 -6.49 4.46 -25.77
C LYS A 10 -5.00 4.10 -25.75
N GLU A 11 -4.30 4.33 -24.64
CA GLU A 11 -2.85 4.06 -24.49
C GLU A 11 -2.56 2.72 -23.80
N ASN A 12 -3.52 2.19 -23.04
CA ASN A 12 -3.36 1.01 -22.20
C ASN A 12 -4.36 -0.08 -22.60
N GLN A 13 -3.90 -1.06 -23.37
CA GLN A 13 -4.74 -2.19 -23.76
C GLN A 13 -4.92 -3.20 -22.63
N ILE A 14 -6.08 -3.86 -22.59
CA ILE A 14 -6.33 -4.95 -21.67
C ILE A 14 -5.40 -6.14 -21.98
N LYS A 15 -4.84 -6.73 -20.92
CA LYS A 15 -3.90 -7.87 -21.04
C LYS A 15 -4.64 -9.19 -21.03
N ASN A 16 -4.24 -10.13 -21.86
CA ASN A 16 -4.84 -11.48 -21.94
C ASN A 16 -4.83 -12.20 -20.57
N ASN A 17 -3.82 -11.98 -19.74
CA ASN A 17 -3.76 -12.55 -18.39
C ASN A 17 -4.87 -12.02 -17.48
N TYR A 18 -5.30 -10.77 -17.66
CA TYR A 18 -6.44 -10.22 -16.92
C TYR A 18 -7.73 -10.97 -17.28
N LEU A 19 -7.99 -11.13 -18.58
CA LEU A 19 -9.20 -11.80 -19.09
C LEU A 19 -9.32 -13.26 -18.60
N LYS A 20 -8.21 -14.00 -18.55
CA LYS A 20 -8.19 -15.40 -18.06
C LYS A 20 -8.61 -15.55 -16.59
N ASN A 21 -8.42 -14.51 -15.78
CA ASN A 21 -8.72 -14.53 -14.34
C ASN A 21 -10.00 -13.76 -13.98
N LEU A 22 -10.78 -13.35 -14.97
CA LEU A 22 -12.02 -12.62 -14.77
C LEU A 22 -13.12 -13.58 -14.30
N LYS A 23 -13.76 -13.24 -13.17
CA LYS A 23 -14.92 -13.96 -12.65
C LYS A 23 -16.16 -13.17 -13.00
N LEU A 24 -16.92 -13.66 -13.95
CA LEU A 24 -18.15 -13.06 -14.41
C LEU A 24 -19.37 -13.76 -13.81
N VAL A 25 -20.42 -13.00 -13.57
CA VAL A 25 -21.75 -13.50 -13.19
C VAL A 25 -22.77 -13.04 -14.21
N ASP A 26 -23.74 -13.89 -14.50
CA ASP A 26 -24.82 -13.61 -15.44
C ASP A 26 -25.85 -12.67 -14.80
N THR A 27 -26.35 -11.74 -15.61
CA THR A 27 -27.40 -10.80 -15.24
C THR A 27 -28.15 -10.34 -16.48
N LYS A 28 -28.97 -9.29 -16.39
CA LYS A 28 -29.76 -8.76 -17.49
C LYS A 28 -29.68 -7.24 -17.58
N LEU A 29 -29.67 -6.74 -18.78
CA LEU A 29 -29.84 -5.32 -19.10
C LEU A 29 -31.28 -4.84 -18.83
N ALA A 30 -31.51 -3.55 -18.96
CA ALA A 30 -32.82 -2.92 -18.75
C ALA A 30 -33.92 -3.45 -19.71
N ASP A 31 -33.55 -3.93 -20.88
CA ASP A 31 -34.43 -4.56 -21.90
C ASP A 31 -34.53 -6.08 -21.75
N ASN A 32 -34.02 -6.67 -20.65
CA ASN A 32 -33.93 -8.10 -20.39
C ASN A 32 -32.90 -8.87 -21.21
N THR A 33 -32.09 -8.22 -22.04
CA THR A 33 -30.99 -8.88 -22.77
C THR A 33 -30.01 -9.50 -21.77
N PRO A 34 -29.59 -10.75 -21.92
CA PRO A 34 -28.58 -11.39 -21.09
C PRO A 34 -27.24 -10.63 -21.17
N CYS A 35 -26.59 -10.42 -20.04
CA CYS A 35 -25.30 -9.80 -19.97
C CYS A 35 -24.47 -10.34 -18.79
N GLN A 36 -23.22 -9.93 -18.69
CA GLN A 36 -22.30 -10.38 -17.64
C GLN A 36 -21.60 -9.19 -16.99
N LEU A 37 -21.23 -9.36 -15.70
CA LEU A 37 -20.46 -8.40 -14.97
C LEU A 37 -19.49 -9.10 -14.01
N GLU A 38 -18.38 -8.44 -13.63
CA GLU A 38 -17.49 -8.98 -12.62
C GLU A 38 -18.24 -9.11 -11.28
N GLU A 39 -18.04 -10.24 -10.60
CA GLU A 39 -18.82 -10.68 -9.42
C GLU A 39 -18.93 -9.60 -8.33
N ILE A 40 -17.82 -9.03 -7.88
CA ILE A 40 -17.81 -8.02 -6.80
C ILE A 40 -18.38 -6.69 -7.30
N THR A 41 -18.14 -6.34 -8.55
CA THR A 41 -18.74 -5.17 -9.20
C THR A 41 -20.26 -5.28 -9.21
N TYR A 42 -20.79 -6.44 -9.59
CA TYR A 42 -22.24 -6.70 -9.58
C TYR A 42 -22.84 -6.61 -8.17
N GLN A 43 -22.20 -7.22 -7.17
CA GLN A 43 -22.65 -7.13 -5.78
C GLN A 43 -22.75 -5.69 -5.30
N ASN A 44 -21.74 -4.87 -5.57
CA ASN A 44 -21.75 -3.45 -5.18
C ASN A 44 -22.73 -2.62 -6.02
N TYR A 45 -22.96 -2.96 -7.29
CA TYR A 45 -24.02 -2.37 -8.10
C TYR A 45 -25.41 -2.62 -7.51
N LEU A 46 -25.69 -3.83 -7.05
CA LEU A 46 -26.97 -4.13 -6.40
C LEU A 46 -27.20 -3.31 -5.13
N LEU A 47 -26.16 -3.11 -4.34
CA LEU A 47 -26.22 -2.23 -3.15
C LEU A 47 -26.46 -0.76 -3.54
N LEU A 48 -25.75 -0.27 -4.54
CA LEU A 48 -25.96 1.09 -5.11
C LEU A 48 -27.39 1.25 -5.63
N LYS A 49 -27.89 0.29 -6.41
CA LYS A 49 -29.26 0.30 -6.94
C LYS A 49 -30.31 0.36 -5.84
N LYS A 50 -30.13 -0.42 -4.77
CA LYS A 50 -31.00 -0.42 -3.59
C LYS A 50 -31.04 0.94 -2.90
N GLU A 51 -29.87 1.56 -2.70
CA GLU A 51 -29.75 2.88 -2.10
C GLU A 51 -30.42 3.97 -2.96
N LEU A 52 -30.18 3.95 -4.27
CA LEU A 52 -30.80 4.90 -5.18
C LEU A 52 -32.33 4.75 -5.24
N ALA A 53 -32.83 3.51 -5.20
CA ALA A 53 -34.28 3.25 -5.15
C ALA A 53 -34.92 3.84 -3.88
N SER A 54 -34.25 3.81 -2.73
CA SER A 54 -34.73 4.47 -1.50
C SER A 54 -34.84 5.99 -1.64
N LYS A 55 -34.10 6.57 -2.59
CA LYS A 55 -34.12 8.00 -2.95
C LYS A 55 -35.01 8.30 -4.17
N LYS A 56 -35.84 7.34 -4.59
CA LYS A 56 -36.72 7.43 -5.75
C LYS A 56 -35.99 7.62 -7.09
N ILE A 57 -34.76 7.15 -7.18
CA ILE A 57 -33.97 7.08 -8.39
C ILE A 57 -33.86 5.61 -8.80
N ASP A 58 -34.46 5.27 -9.95
CA ASP A 58 -34.49 3.88 -10.44
C ASP A 58 -33.51 3.72 -11.60
N ILE A 59 -32.47 2.93 -11.41
CA ILE A 59 -31.42 2.65 -12.39
C ILE A 59 -31.44 1.17 -12.80
N SER A 60 -30.97 0.91 -14.02
CA SER A 60 -30.71 -0.43 -14.53
C SER A 60 -29.39 -0.46 -15.30
N LEU A 61 -29.02 -1.63 -15.81
CA LEU A 61 -27.83 -1.83 -16.64
C LEU A 61 -28.19 -1.54 -18.11
N ALA A 62 -27.45 -0.67 -18.78
CA ALA A 62 -27.55 -0.43 -20.22
C ALA A 62 -26.43 -1.15 -20.99
N SER A 63 -25.20 -1.18 -20.44
CA SER A 63 -24.07 -1.92 -20.98
C SER A 63 -23.17 -2.39 -19.84
N THR A 64 -22.53 -3.54 -20.01
CA THR A 64 -21.69 -4.18 -18.98
C THR A 64 -20.43 -4.79 -19.60
N TYR A 65 -20.03 -6.01 -19.17
CA TYR A 65 -18.90 -6.69 -19.79
C TYR A 65 -19.12 -6.86 -21.30
N ARG A 66 -18.05 -6.69 -22.04
CA ARG A 66 -18.03 -6.82 -23.48
C ARG A 66 -16.75 -7.54 -23.89
N THR A 67 -16.85 -8.58 -24.71
CA THR A 67 -15.68 -9.28 -25.26
C THR A 67 -14.91 -8.37 -26.23
N VAL A 68 -13.68 -8.75 -26.56
CA VAL A 68 -12.90 -8.02 -27.58
C VAL A 68 -13.57 -8.16 -28.94
N GLU A 69 -14.15 -9.31 -29.21
CA GLU A 69 -14.86 -9.65 -30.45
C GLU A 69 -16.15 -8.81 -30.59
N ASP A 70 -16.94 -8.66 -29.54
CA ASP A 70 -18.12 -7.78 -29.54
C ASP A 70 -17.75 -6.32 -29.79
N GLN A 71 -16.67 -5.85 -29.16
CA GLN A 71 -16.18 -4.50 -29.37
C GLN A 71 -15.70 -4.29 -30.81
N GLN A 72 -15.10 -5.29 -31.45
CA GLN A 72 -14.71 -5.22 -32.84
C GLN A 72 -15.94 -5.11 -33.73
N ALA A 73 -16.99 -5.87 -33.48
CA ALA A 73 -18.24 -5.80 -34.24
C ALA A 73 -18.87 -4.42 -34.15
N ILE A 74 -18.96 -3.85 -32.93
CA ILE A 74 -19.45 -2.47 -32.70
C ILE A 74 -18.58 -1.43 -33.44
N TRP A 75 -17.25 -1.60 -33.39
CA TRP A 75 -16.32 -0.70 -34.07
C TRP A 75 -16.55 -0.67 -35.57
N GLU A 76 -16.69 -1.84 -36.21
CA GLU A 76 -16.91 -1.95 -37.68
C GLU A 76 -18.30 -1.44 -38.05
N GLU A 77 -19.38 -1.76 -37.29
CA GLU A 77 -20.73 -1.26 -37.52
C GLU A 77 -20.78 0.28 -37.50
N TYR A 78 -20.20 0.89 -36.45
CA TYR A 78 -20.22 2.35 -36.32
C TYR A 78 -19.29 3.02 -37.35
N LYS A 79 -18.20 2.36 -37.74
CA LYS A 79 -17.32 2.84 -38.80
C LYS A 79 -18.02 2.86 -40.16
N GLU A 80 -18.80 1.83 -40.47
CA GLU A 80 -19.61 1.78 -41.69
C GLU A 80 -20.69 2.84 -41.67
N LYS A 81 -21.36 3.04 -40.56
CA LYS A 81 -22.50 3.98 -40.42
C LYS A 81 -22.08 5.46 -40.35
N TYR A 82 -21.01 5.78 -39.64
CA TYR A 82 -20.64 7.17 -39.31
C TYR A 82 -19.24 7.57 -39.78
N GLY A 83 -18.45 6.64 -40.32
CA GLY A 83 -17.12 6.88 -40.82
C GLY A 83 -15.99 6.77 -39.77
N LEU A 84 -14.75 6.72 -40.26
CA LEU A 84 -13.56 6.42 -39.42
C LEU A 84 -13.28 7.53 -38.38
N GLU A 85 -13.48 8.78 -38.71
CA GLU A 85 -13.19 9.89 -37.77
C GLU A 85 -14.19 9.90 -36.59
N TYR A 86 -15.43 9.51 -36.82
CA TYR A 86 -16.42 9.35 -35.76
C TYR A 86 -16.03 8.26 -34.78
N VAL A 87 -15.71 7.06 -35.25
CA VAL A 87 -15.39 5.93 -34.36
C VAL A 87 -14.09 6.17 -33.58
N LYS A 88 -13.07 6.81 -34.16
CA LYS A 88 -11.85 7.19 -33.45
C LYS A 88 -12.13 8.12 -32.25
N LYS A 89 -13.16 8.91 -32.32
CA LYS A 89 -13.52 9.91 -31.31
C LYS A 89 -14.45 9.34 -30.23
N TYR A 90 -15.42 8.53 -30.61
CA TYR A 90 -16.56 8.16 -29.77
C TYR A 90 -16.64 6.67 -29.43
N VAL A 91 -15.92 5.81 -30.15
CA VAL A 91 -15.97 4.36 -29.92
C VAL A 91 -14.60 3.84 -29.52
N ALA A 92 -14.52 3.12 -28.41
CA ALA A 92 -13.26 2.54 -27.98
C ALA A 92 -12.73 1.51 -28.99
N ILE A 93 -11.45 1.62 -29.31
CA ILE A 93 -10.75 0.61 -30.14
C ILE A 93 -10.79 -0.74 -29.40
N PRO A 94 -10.96 -1.88 -30.07
CA PRO A 94 -10.87 -3.20 -29.45
C PRO A 94 -9.61 -3.36 -28.59
N LYS A 95 -9.76 -3.95 -27.43
CA LYS A 95 -8.77 -4.05 -26.32
C LYS A 95 -8.54 -2.74 -25.52
N THR A 96 -9.14 -1.60 -25.90
CA THR A 96 -8.99 -0.34 -25.15
C THR A 96 -10.27 0.10 -24.45
N SER A 97 -11.36 -0.69 -24.55
CA SER A 97 -12.60 -0.45 -23.83
C SER A 97 -12.54 -0.93 -22.39
N GLU A 98 -13.00 -0.11 -21.43
CA GLU A 98 -13.12 -0.50 -20.02
C GLU A 98 -14.12 -1.63 -19.79
N HIS A 99 -15.10 -1.79 -20.68
CA HIS A 99 -16.07 -2.88 -20.59
C HIS A 99 -15.42 -4.26 -20.67
N HIS A 100 -14.25 -4.42 -21.29
CA HIS A 100 -13.47 -5.65 -21.26
C HIS A 100 -13.03 -6.06 -19.85
N THR A 101 -13.01 -5.12 -18.90
CA THR A 101 -12.61 -5.42 -17.52
C THR A 101 -13.72 -6.09 -16.71
N GLY A 102 -14.97 -6.00 -17.15
CA GLY A 102 -16.15 -6.35 -16.36
C GLY A 102 -16.39 -5.42 -15.16
N LEU A 103 -15.67 -4.29 -15.08
CA LEU A 103 -15.74 -3.32 -13.99
C LEU A 103 -16.48 -2.03 -14.37
N ALA A 104 -16.76 -1.82 -15.66
CA ALA A 104 -17.48 -0.67 -16.19
C ALA A 104 -18.96 -1.00 -16.39
N ILE A 105 -19.81 -0.03 -16.12
CA ILE A 105 -21.25 -0.10 -16.26
C ILE A 105 -21.72 1.19 -16.92
N ASP A 106 -22.50 1.06 -18.00
CA ASP A 106 -23.34 2.14 -18.47
C ASP A 106 -24.72 2.00 -17.81
N LEU A 107 -25.18 3.07 -17.17
CA LEU A 107 -26.46 3.08 -16.46
C LEU A 107 -27.60 3.45 -17.40
N ALA A 108 -28.69 2.68 -17.35
CA ALA A 108 -30.00 3.10 -17.80
C ALA A 108 -30.73 3.82 -16.64
N LEU A 109 -31.45 4.88 -16.94
CA LEU A 109 -32.24 5.64 -15.97
C LEU A 109 -33.72 5.49 -16.30
N LYS A 110 -34.56 5.28 -15.28
CA LYS A 110 -36.02 5.28 -15.48
C LYS A 110 -36.55 6.70 -15.47
N VAL A 111 -37.02 7.13 -16.64
CA VAL A 111 -37.63 8.44 -16.86
C VAL A 111 -39.06 8.22 -17.36
N ASN A 112 -40.04 8.89 -16.77
CA ASN A 112 -41.45 8.77 -17.14
C ASN A 112 -41.98 7.32 -17.21
N GLY A 113 -41.50 6.46 -16.28
CA GLY A 113 -41.93 5.06 -16.16
C GLY A 113 -41.21 4.08 -17.10
N LYS A 114 -40.32 4.52 -17.99
CA LYS A 114 -39.55 3.68 -18.91
C LYS A 114 -38.06 3.87 -18.69
N TYR A 115 -37.27 2.81 -18.87
CA TYR A 115 -35.81 2.93 -18.88
C TYR A 115 -35.35 3.54 -20.21
N THR A 116 -34.50 4.54 -20.12
CA THR A 116 -33.74 5.09 -21.24
C THR A 116 -32.26 4.88 -21.04
N TRP A 117 -31.53 4.69 -22.11
CA TRP A 117 -30.07 4.67 -22.25
C TRP A 117 -29.61 5.48 -23.47
N ASP A 118 -30.51 6.30 -23.99
CA ASP A 118 -30.18 7.27 -25.02
C ASP A 118 -29.32 8.39 -24.42
N ASN A 119 -28.18 8.65 -25.04
CA ASN A 119 -27.18 9.58 -24.50
C ASN A 119 -27.73 11.04 -24.40
N ASP A 120 -28.50 11.47 -25.35
CA ASP A 120 -29.04 12.82 -25.36
C ASP A 120 -30.12 13.00 -24.29
N GLU A 121 -30.97 11.99 -24.09
CA GLU A 121 -31.95 11.94 -22.99
C GLU A 121 -31.27 11.93 -21.62
N LEU A 122 -30.20 11.08 -21.45
CA LEU A 122 -29.47 10.99 -20.20
C LEU A 122 -28.74 12.28 -19.84
N LEU A 123 -28.18 13.02 -20.84
CA LEU A 123 -27.54 14.30 -20.62
C LEU A 123 -28.50 15.35 -20.12
N GLN A 124 -29.80 15.26 -20.42
CA GLN A 124 -30.85 16.15 -19.91
C GLN A 124 -31.16 15.88 -18.43
N GLN A 125 -30.74 14.73 -17.87
CA GLN A 125 -30.99 14.34 -16.48
C GLN A 125 -29.83 14.71 -15.54
N GLU A 126 -29.13 15.80 -15.79
CA GLU A 126 -27.90 16.19 -15.06
C GLU A 126 -28.09 16.25 -13.55
N ASP A 127 -29.22 16.74 -13.06
CA ASP A 127 -29.49 16.85 -11.60
C ASP A 127 -29.70 15.48 -10.94
N ILE A 128 -30.21 14.50 -11.67
CA ILE A 128 -30.31 13.12 -11.18
C ILE A 128 -28.93 12.51 -11.14
N PHE A 129 -28.14 12.66 -12.20
CA PHE A 129 -26.77 12.13 -12.23
C PHE A 129 -25.87 12.77 -11.18
N LYS A 130 -25.99 14.07 -10.86
CA LYS A 130 -25.29 14.68 -9.72
C LYS A 130 -25.57 13.99 -8.40
N LYS A 131 -26.83 13.58 -8.16
CA LYS A 131 -27.21 12.81 -6.96
C LYS A 131 -26.60 11.41 -6.96
N ILE A 132 -26.60 10.74 -8.13
CA ILE A 132 -25.97 9.42 -8.30
C ILE A 132 -24.47 9.54 -8.04
N HIS A 133 -23.77 10.47 -8.71
CA HIS A 133 -22.32 10.63 -8.61
C HIS A 133 -21.85 10.88 -7.18
N LYS A 134 -22.64 11.60 -6.37
CA LYS A 134 -22.33 11.91 -4.97
C LYS A 134 -22.21 10.66 -4.11
N ILE A 135 -22.96 9.61 -4.41
CA ILE A 135 -22.98 8.40 -3.58
C ILE A 135 -22.15 7.24 -4.17
N LEU A 136 -21.69 7.35 -5.43
CA LEU A 136 -20.85 6.32 -6.07
C LEU A 136 -19.70 5.84 -5.18
N PRO A 137 -18.92 6.71 -4.52
CA PRO A 137 -17.75 6.32 -3.74
C PRO A 137 -18.07 5.38 -2.59
N GLU A 138 -19.24 5.48 -1.97
CA GLU A 138 -19.68 4.62 -0.86
C GLU A 138 -19.83 3.16 -1.31
N TYR A 139 -20.07 2.94 -2.60
CA TYR A 139 -20.22 1.63 -3.23
C TYR A 139 -19.01 1.22 -4.07
N GLY A 140 -17.92 2.03 -4.01
CA GLY A 140 -16.67 1.72 -4.70
C GLY A 140 -16.64 2.07 -6.19
N PHE A 141 -17.59 2.88 -6.66
CA PHE A 141 -17.64 3.37 -8.03
C PHE A 141 -17.12 4.80 -8.16
N ILE A 142 -16.67 5.13 -9.35
CA ILE A 142 -16.32 6.48 -9.78
C ILE A 142 -17.11 6.86 -11.04
N LEU A 143 -17.36 8.15 -11.25
CA LEU A 143 -17.66 8.68 -12.57
C LEU A 143 -16.37 8.62 -13.38
N ARG A 144 -16.36 7.81 -14.44
CA ARG A 144 -15.12 7.48 -15.16
C ARG A 144 -14.63 8.63 -16.04
N TYR A 145 -15.55 9.30 -16.70
CA TYR A 145 -15.29 10.36 -17.67
C TYR A 145 -15.96 11.68 -17.25
N PRO A 146 -15.39 12.38 -16.23
CA PRO A 146 -15.97 13.61 -15.71
C PRO A 146 -15.70 14.81 -16.63
N LYS A 147 -16.58 15.81 -16.59
CA LYS A 147 -16.43 17.09 -17.31
C LYS A 147 -15.10 17.77 -16.99
N GLY A 148 -14.42 18.30 -18.02
CA GLY A 148 -13.15 19.02 -17.89
C GLY A 148 -11.93 18.13 -17.66
N LYS A 149 -12.07 16.81 -17.87
CA LYS A 149 -10.98 15.84 -17.78
C LYS A 149 -10.73 15.07 -19.08
N GLU A 150 -11.29 15.55 -20.19
CA GLU A 150 -11.25 14.89 -21.49
C GLU A 150 -9.82 14.68 -22.00
N GLU A 151 -8.92 15.64 -21.76
CA GLU A 151 -7.50 15.54 -22.12
C GLU A 151 -6.75 14.46 -21.31
N ILE A 152 -7.23 14.14 -20.11
CA ILE A 152 -6.61 13.15 -19.22
C ILE A 152 -7.14 11.74 -19.50
N THR A 153 -8.46 11.63 -19.68
CA THR A 153 -9.14 10.36 -19.88
C THR A 153 -9.12 9.89 -21.33
N GLY A 154 -9.02 10.84 -22.27
CA GLY A 154 -9.10 10.60 -23.72
C GLY A 154 -10.53 10.42 -24.26
N TYR A 155 -11.55 10.60 -23.40
CA TYR A 155 -12.98 10.45 -23.73
C TYR A 155 -13.78 11.69 -23.33
N GLN A 156 -14.91 11.93 -23.99
CA GLN A 156 -15.86 12.98 -23.64
C GLN A 156 -16.56 12.65 -22.32
N TYR A 157 -17.26 13.66 -21.76
CA TYR A 157 -18.08 13.46 -20.58
C TYR A 157 -19.21 12.45 -20.82
N GLU A 158 -19.31 11.44 -19.95
CA GLU A 158 -20.35 10.43 -19.97
C GLU A 158 -20.95 10.30 -18.56
N ALA A 159 -22.13 10.90 -18.33
CA ALA A 159 -22.79 10.91 -17.03
C ALA A 159 -23.14 9.49 -16.52
N TRP A 160 -23.42 8.59 -17.43
CA TRP A 160 -23.90 7.21 -17.20
C TRP A 160 -22.78 6.22 -16.99
N HIS A 161 -21.54 6.51 -17.45
CA HIS A 161 -20.45 5.55 -17.42
C HIS A 161 -19.74 5.56 -16.05
N ILE A 162 -20.00 4.54 -15.26
CA ILE A 162 -19.40 4.35 -13.94
C ILE A 162 -18.40 3.20 -13.93
N ARG A 163 -17.36 3.32 -13.14
CA ARG A 163 -16.32 2.32 -13.02
C ARG A 163 -16.11 1.89 -11.57
N TYR A 164 -16.12 0.57 -11.32
CA TYR A 164 -15.76 0.03 -10.01
C TYR A 164 -14.25 0.02 -9.81
N VAL A 165 -13.80 0.58 -8.70
CA VAL A 165 -12.38 0.69 -8.31
C VAL A 165 -12.13 0.26 -6.86
N GLY A 166 -13.19 -0.05 -6.10
CA GLY A 166 -13.15 -0.32 -4.66
C GLY A 166 -13.41 0.93 -3.82
N LYS A 167 -13.97 0.76 -2.62
CA LYS A 167 -14.50 1.87 -1.80
C LYS A 167 -13.43 2.90 -1.41
N ILE A 168 -12.27 2.46 -0.94
CA ILE A 168 -11.20 3.38 -0.50
C ILE A 168 -10.62 4.18 -1.67
N PRO A 169 -10.19 3.58 -2.80
CA PRO A 169 -9.77 4.35 -3.97
C PRO A 169 -10.85 5.29 -4.49
N ALA A 170 -12.12 4.86 -4.53
CA ALA A 170 -13.23 5.69 -5.00
C ALA A 170 -13.42 6.96 -4.15
N LYS A 171 -13.39 6.83 -2.82
CA LYS A 171 -13.46 7.98 -1.89
C LYS A 171 -12.31 8.95 -2.11
N ILE A 172 -11.07 8.45 -2.19
CA ILE A 172 -9.89 9.28 -2.41
C ILE A 172 -9.99 10.03 -3.75
N MET A 173 -10.41 9.34 -4.82
CA MET A 173 -10.60 9.98 -6.13
C MET A 173 -11.68 11.06 -6.09
N TYR A 174 -12.80 10.80 -5.42
CA TYR A 174 -13.90 11.75 -5.29
C TYR A 174 -13.48 13.00 -4.50
N GLU A 175 -12.86 12.83 -3.33
CA GLU A 175 -12.42 13.92 -2.46
C GLU A 175 -11.36 14.83 -3.12
N ASN A 176 -10.51 14.26 -3.97
CA ASN A 176 -9.46 15.00 -4.68
C ASN A 176 -9.84 15.42 -6.10
N HIS A 177 -11.05 15.11 -6.58
CA HIS A 177 -11.49 15.31 -7.96
C HIS A 177 -10.53 14.69 -8.99
N TRP A 178 -10.04 13.48 -8.69
CA TRP A 178 -9.11 12.74 -9.54
C TRP A 178 -9.82 11.73 -10.42
N THR A 179 -9.31 11.62 -11.66
CA THR A 179 -9.61 10.48 -12.53
C THR A 179 -8.81 9.25 -12.09
N LEU A 180 -9.08 8.09 -12.69
CA LEU A 180 -8.31 6.87 -12.45
C LEU A 180 -6.82 7.06 -12.83
N GLU A 181 -6.55 7.76 -13.94
CA GLU A 181 -5.20 8.12 -14.39
C GLU A 181 -4.46 8.96 -13.35
N GLU A 182 -5.14 9.98 -12.82
CA GLU A 182 -4.57 10.87 -11.80
C GLU A 182 -4.31 10.11 -10.50
N TYR A 183 -5.23 9.24 -10.08
CA TYR A 183 -5.02 8.40 -8.89
C TYR A 183 -3.77 7.54 -9.02
N ILE A 184 -3.63 6.81 -10.13
CA ILE A 184 -2.49 5.91 -10.37
C ILE A 184 -1.15 6.67 -10.38
N THR A 185 -1.15 7.91 -10.87
CA THR A 185 0.07 8.72 -11.05
C THR A 185 0.40 9.63 -9.87
N LYS A 186 -0.62 10.15 -9.17
CA LYS A 186 -0.47 11.17 -8.13
C LYS A 186 -0.53 10.61 -6.71
N PHE A 187 -1.25 9.49 -6.50
CA PHE A 187 -1.47 8.99 -5.14
C PHE A 187 -0.16 8.64 -4.45
N SER A 188 0.04 9.23 -3.29
CA SER A 188 1.16 8.93 -2.40
C SER A 188 0.83 9.32 -0.97
N GLY A 189 1.48 8.67 -0.01
CA GLY A 189 1.33 9.00 1.40
C GLY A 189 2.08 8.03 2.30
N ILE A 190 1.92 8.23 3.59
CA ILE A 190 2.54 7.41 4.63
C ILE A 190 1.45 6.98 5.60
N LEU A 191 1.42 5.69 5.93
CA LEU A 191 0.53 5.11 6.92
C LEU A 191 1.32 4.64 8.14
N TYR A 192 0.77 4.87 9.32
CA TYR A 192 1.27 4.29 10.56
C TYR A 192 0.41 3.07 10.89
N VAL A 193 1.00 1.89 10.77
CA VAL A 193 0.30 0.62 10.93
C VAL A 193 0.72 -0.04 12.23
N ASN A 194 -0.25 -0.49 13.02
CA ASN A 194 0.01 -1.44 14.10
C ASN A 194 0.08 -2.83 13.50
N LYS A 195 1.30 -3.34 13.33
CA LYS A 195 1.48 -4.70 12.85
C LYS A 195 1.14 -5.69 13.95
N GLU A 196 0.26 -6.62 13.64
CA GLU A 196 -0.14 -7.70 14.53
C GLU A 196 0.92 -8.83 14.56
N VAL A 197 0.95 -9.58 15.65
CA VAL A 197 1.74 -10.83 15.76
C VAL A 197 1.29 -11.83 14.68
N GLY A 198 2.21 -12.64 14.18
CA GLY A 198 1.96 -13.71 13.20
C GLY A 198 2.07 -13.27 11.74
N LYS A 199 1.98 -11.98 11.45
CA LYS A 199 2.17 -11.45 10.08
C LYS A 199 3.61 -10.98 9.87
N THR A 200 4.14 -11.16 8.67
CA THR A 200 5.38 -10.51 8.26
C THR A 200 5.13 -9.05 7.88
N SER A 201 6.18 -8.22 7.90
CA SER A 201 6.09 -6.85 7.37
C SER A 201 5.71 -6.85 5.88
N PHE A 202 6.08 -7.89 5.13
CA PHE A 202 5.72 -8.05 3.73
C PHE A 202 4.23 -8.36 3.53
N ASP A 203 3.61 -9.14 4.42
CA ASP A 203 2.18 -9.41 4.40
C ASP A 203 1.39 -8.09 4.60
N ILE A 204 1.82 -7.25 5.55
CA ILE A 204 1.23 -5.93 5.76
C ILE A 204 1.34 -5.08 4.48
N VAL A 205 2.52 -5.01 3.87
CA VAL A 205 2.74 -4.28 2.60
C VAL A 205 1.80 -4.80 1.50
N ASN A 206 1.64 -6.11 1.37
CA ASN A 206 0.75 -6.72 0.38
C ASN A 206 -0.73 -6.41 0.66
N GLU A 207 -1.17 -6.48 1.91
CA GLU A 207 -2.55 -6.13 2.28
C GLU A 207 -2.82 -4.65 2.01
N ILE A 208 -1.95 -3.74 2.42
CA ILE A 208 -2.05 -2.30 2.12
C ILE A 208 -2.04 -2.04 0.61
N SER A 209 -1.13 -2.70 -0.13
CA SER A 209 -1.11 -2.64 -1.60
C SER A 209 -2.45 -3.07 -2.22
N ASN A 210 -3.10 -4.07 -1.65
CA ASN A 210 -4.42 -4.51 -2.11
C ASN A 210 -5.52 -3.52 -1.74
N ILE A 211 -5.52 -2.97 -0.51
CA ILE A 211 -6.52 -2.02 -0.02
C ILE A 211 -6.55 -0.76 -0.90
N PHE A 212 -5.39 -0.19 -1.17
CA PHE A 212 -5.24 1.03 -1.98
C PHE A 212 -5.09 0.75 -3.48
N GLY A 213 -4.94 -0.52 -3.88
CA GLY A 213 -4.80 -0.95 -5.28
C GLY A 213 -3.53 -0.49 -5.98
N ILE A 214 -2.51 -0.07 -5.26
CA ILE A 214 -1.25 0.46 -5.80
C ILE A 214 -0.12 -0.55 -5.73
N GLN A 215 0.86 -0.45 -6.65
CA GLN A 215 1.99 -1.37 -6.71
C GLN A 215 3.19 -0.91 -5.88
N LYS A 216 3.42 0.40 -5.83
CA LYS A 216 4.57 1.00 -5.12
C LYS A 216 4.21 1.17 -3.65
N VAL A 217 4.52 0.13 -2.85
CA VAL A 217 4.36 0.14 -1.39
C VAL A 217 5.65 -0.38 -0.78
N GLY A 218 6.12 0.29 0.25
CA GLY A 218 7.30 -0.09 1.02
C GLY A 218 7.07 0.07 2.52
N HIS A 219 8.04 -0.31 3.32
CA HIS A 219 8.03 -0.07 4.78
C HIS A 219 9.40 0.40 5.27
N THR A 220 9.44 1.03 6.44
CA THR A 220 10.64 1.64 7.01
C THR A 220 11.21 0.84 8.18
N GLY A 221 11.53 -0.39 7.97
CA GLY A 221 12.12 -1.26 9.00
C GLY A 221 11.28 -2.48 9.31
N THR A 222 11.86 -3.62 9.02
CA THR A 222 11.25 -4.93 9.22
C THR A 222 10.93 -5.18 10.70
N LEU A 223 9.77 -5.77 10.95
CA LEU A 223 9.42 -6.47 12.17
C LEU A 223 9.33 -7.96 11.88
N ASP A 224 9.89 -8.78 12.77
CA ASP A 224 9.77 -10.23 12.70
C ASP A 224 8.31 -10.68 12.84
N PRO A 225 7.92 -11.89 12.42
CA PRO A 225 6.54 -12.37 12.57
C PRO A 225 6.04 -12.35 14.01
N LEU A 226 6.89 -12.71 14.98
CA LEU A 226 6.57 -12.66 16.42
C LEU A 226 6.38 -11.25 16.95
N ALA A 227 7.02 -10.25 16.32
CA ALA A 227 6.95 -8.86 16.77
C ALA A 227 5.68 -8.16 16.31
N GLU A 228 5.22 -7.20 17.12
CA GLU A 228 4.10 -6.32 16.84
C GLU A 228 4.46 -4.83 16.96
N GLY A 229 3.49 -3.96 16.69
CA GLY A 229 3.59 -2.52 16.93
C GLY A 229 3.90 -1.70 15.69
N VAL A 230 4.54 -0.55 15.87
CA VAL A 230 4.70 0.50 14.86
C VAL A 230 5.40 0.00 13.60
N LEU A 231 4.70 -0.04 12.49
CA LEU A 231 5.25 -0.26 11.15
C LEU A 231 4.84 0.91 10.24
N ILE A 232 5.80 1.71 9.83
CA ILE A 232 5.54 2.83 8.92
C ILE A 232 5.55 2.29 7.49
N VAL A 233 4.43 2.46 6.77
CA VAL A 233 4.23 2.00 5.40
C VAL A 233 4.18 3.21 4.47
N THR A 234 4.99 3.18 3.42
CA THR A 234 5.09 4.25 2.43
C THR A 234 4.39 3.84 1.13
N LEU A 235 3.62 4.77 0.54
CA LEU A 235 2.74 4.55 -0.61
C LEU A 235 3.13 5.45 -1.78
N GLY A 236 3.15 4.91 -2.99
CA GLY A 236 3.40 5.68 -4.21
C GLY A 236 4.77 6.35 -4.20
N LYS A 237 4.80 7.68 -4.35
CA LYS A 237 6.06 8.46 -4.38
C LYS A 237 6.78 8.46 -3.03
N ALA A 238 6.07 8.26 -1.91
CA ALA A 238 6.67 8.24 -0.58
C ALA A 238 7.66 7.08 -0.36
N VAL A 239 7.64 6.05 -1.20
CA VAL A 239 8.65 4.97 -1.15
C VAL A 239 10.08 5.51 -1.32
N LYS A 240 10.27 6.62 -2.05
CA LYS A 240 11.59 7.23 -2.27
C LYS A 240 12.22 7.83 -1.00
N VAL A 241 11.40 8.18 -0.01
CA VAL A 241 11.88 8.77 1.27
C VAL A 241 11.91 7.76 2.42
N ALA A 242 11.61 6.49 2.15
CA ALA A 242 11.57 5.44 3.16
C ALA A 242 12.91 5.28 3.92
N GLU A 243 14.04 5.48 3.26
CA GLU A 243 15.36 5.38 3.89
C GLU A 243 15.60 6.48 4.93
N LEU A 244 15.11 7.69 4.71
CA LEU A 244 15.24 8.81 5.67
C LEU A 244 14.47 8.47 6.95
N ILE A 245 13.25 7.96 6.83
CA ILE A 245 12.42 7.54 7.97
C ILE A 245 13.02 6.29 8.67
N THR A 246 13.66 5.40 7.90
CA THR A 246 14.32 4.19 8.44
C THR A 246 15.51 4.53 9.35
N ALA A 247 16.16 5.68 9.13
CA ALA A 247 17.34 6.10 9.91
C ALA A 247 17.02 6.45 11.37
N GLU A 248 15.76 6.73 11.70
CA GLU A 248 15.33 7.12 13.04
C GLU A 248 15.51 6.01 14.08
N ASP A 249 15.64 6.43 15.36
CA ASP A 249 15.68 5.53 16.50
C ASP A 249 14.39 4.75 16.66
N LYS A 250 14.47 3.59 17.31
CA LYS A 250 13.31 2.75 17.64
C LYS A 250 13.26 2.45 19.12
N GLU A 251 12.06 2.42 19.68
CA GLU A 251 11.82 2.02 21.06
C GLU A 251 11.06 0.69 21.06
N TYR A 252 11.47 -0.20 21.94
CA TYR A 252 10.88 -1.54 22.06
C TYR A 252 10.58 -1.89 23.51
N ILE A 253 9.56 -2.70 23.71
CA ILE A 253 9.35 -3.53 24.90
C ILE A 253 9.57 -4.97 24.47
N ALA A 254 10.40 -5.69 25.19
CA ALA A 254 10.76 -7.08 24.88
C ALA A 254 10.60 -7.98 26.11
N GLY A 255 9.92 -9.11 25.93
CA GLY A 255 9.86 -10.20 26.89
C GLY A 255 11.02 -11.19 26.64
N ILE A 256 11.61 -11.73 27.71
CA ILE A 256 12.79 -12.56 27.69
C ILE A 256 12.60 -13.75 28.60
N LEU A 257 13.02 -14.94 28.11
CA LEU A 257 13.15 -16.18 28.88
C LEU A 257 14.63 -16.53 29.01
N LEU A 258 15.07 -16.75 30.22
CA LEU A 258 16.43 -17.24 30.55
C LEU A 258 16.52 -18.73 30.46
N GLY A 259 17.76 -19.26 30.43
CA GLY A 259 18.07 -20.70 30.49
C GLY A 259 18.13 -21.37 29.13
N VAL A 260 17.62 -20.78 28.06
CA VAL A 260 17.56 -21.38 26.71
C VAL A 260 18.01 -20.39 25.62
N GLU A 261 18.70 -20.97 24.61
CA GLU A 261 18.99 -20.24 23.34
C GLU A 261 18.40 -21.03 22.19
N THR A 262 17.61 -20.40 21.33
CA THR A 262 17.05 -21.01 20.13
C THR A 262 17.86 -20.61 18.89
N ASP A 263 17.71 -21.36 17.82
CA ASP A 263 18.37 -21.08 16.53
C ASP A 263 17.93 -19.74 15.91
N THR A 264 16.69 -19.30 16.16
CA THR A 264 16.16 -18.00 15.72
C THR A 264 16.42 -16.87 16.70
N LEU A 265 16.88 -17.18 17.94
CA LEU A 265 16.99 -16.29 19.10
C LEU A 265 15.63 -15.73 19.58
N ASP A 266 14.51 -16.35 19.17
CA ASP A 266 13.17 -16.12 19.68
C ASP A 266 12.44 -17.43 19.96
N ILE A 267 11.32 -17.36 20.66
CA ILE A 267 10.59 -18.54 21.16
C ILE A 267 10.04 -19.44 20.03
N THR A 268 10.03 -18.99 18.80
CA THR A 268 9.51 -19.74 17.64
C THR A 268 10.54 -20.71 17.07
N GLY A 269 11.81 -20.58 17.45
CA GLY A 269 12.90 -21.44 17.02
C GLY A 269 13.05 -22.72 17.82
N ASN A 270 13.93 -23.62 17.35
CA ASN A 270 14.31 -24.84 18.07
C ASN A 270 15.36 -24.53 19.13
N VAL A 271 15.21 -25.11 20.31
CA VAL A 271 16.21 -24.99 21.37
C VAL A 271 17.50 -25.67 20.93
N ILE A 272 18.59 -24.91 20.89
CA ILE A 272 19.93 -25.37 20.51
C ILE A 272 20.90 -25.44 21.70
N LYS A 273 20.62 -24.68 22.77
CA LYS A 273 21.39 -24.70 24.01
C LYS A 273 20.47 -24.49 25.22
N SER A 274 20.79 -25.14 26.31
CA SER A 274 20.14 -24.93 27.60
C SER A 274 21.13 -24.91 28.73
N LYS A 275 20.82 -24.15 29.77
CA LYS A 275 21.62 -24.07 31.01
C LYS A 275 20.69 -23.66 32.15
N PRO A 276 20.81 -24.29 33.36
CA PRO A 276 20.04 -23.83 34.51
C PRO A 276 20.23 -22.34 34.76
N VAL A 277 19.19 -21.71 35.22
CA VAL A 277 19.22 -20.29 35.59
C VAL A 277 19.75 -20.17 37.00
N ASP A 278 21.03 -19.83 37.11
CA ASP A 278 21.69 -19.47 38.37
C ASP A 278 22.29 -18.07 38.18
N ILE A 279 21.52 -17.07 38.57
CA ILE A 279 21.93 -15.68 38.41
C ILE A 279 22.62 -15.21 39.68
N SER A 280 23.94 -15.36 39.74
CA SER A 280 24.76 -14.76 40.79
C SER A 280 25.00 -13.26 40.62
N LYS A 281 24.66 -12.71 39.42
CA LYS A 281 24.82 -11.30 39.08
C LYS A 281 23.51 -10.56 39.20
N ASP A 282 23.60 -9.27 39.59
CA ASP A 282 22.45 -8.38 39.59
C ASP A 282 21.91 -8.18 38.14
N LEU A 283 20.71 -8.67 37.88
CA LEU A 283 20.04 -8.55 36.57
C LEU A 283 19.93 -7.12 36.12
N GLU A 284 19.53 -6.22 37.01
CA GLU A 284 19.35 -4.80 36.68
C GLU A 284 20.70 -4.13 36.31
N GLN A 285 21.77 -4.47 37.04
CA GLN A 285 23.10 -3.98 36.74
C GLN A 285 23.59 -4.46 35.37
N VAL A 286 23.38 -5.74 35.05
CA VAL A 286 23.75 -6.30 33.74
C VAL A 286 22.95 -5.67 32.63
N VAL A 287 21.62 -5.53 32.76
CA VAL A 287 20.77 -4.87 31.79
C VAL A 287 21.24 -3.44 31.55
N ASN A 288 21.45 -2.65 32.60
CA ASN A 288 21.89 -1.25 32.51
C ASN A 288 23.29 -1.11 31.90
N SER A 289 24.17 -2.10 32.02
CA SER A 289 25.50 -2.11 31.40
C SER A 289 25.48 -2.08 29.87
N TYR A 290 24.34 -2.44 29.27
CA TYR A 290 24.14 -2.40 27.82
C TYR A 290 23.77 -1.01 27.27
N LYS A 291 23.60 0.00 28.11
CA LYS A 291 23.45 1.40 27.66
C LYS A 291 24.79 1.91 27.13
N LYS A 292 25.16 1.50 25.93
CA LYS A 292 26.44 1.78 25.27
C LYS A 292 26.38 1.59 23.76
N THR A 293 27.44 1.98 23.08
CA THR A 293 27.76 1.59 21.72
C THR A 293 28.64 0.33 21.75
N TYR A 294 28.30 -0.69 20.94
CA TYR A 294 29.09 -1.91 20.86
C TYR A 294 28.93 -2.63 19.52
N MET A 295 29.86 -3.54 19.23
CA MET A 295 29.80 -4.40 18.04
C MET A 295 28.91 -5.60 18.28
N GLN A 296 27.67 -5.53 17.78
CA GLN A 296 26.66 -6.59 17.89
C GLN A 296 26.79 -7.58 16.74
N GLU A 297 26.85 -8.85 17.05
CA GLU A 297 26.77 -9.92 16.06
C GLU A 297 25.34 -10.07 15.55
N VAL A 298 25.19 -10.02 14.21
CA VAL A 298 23.88 -10.11 13.54
C VAL A 298 23.31 -11.53 13.67
N PRO A 299 21.99 -11.70 13.90
CA PRO A 299 21.40 -13.03 13.94
C PRO A 299 21.40 -13.67 12.55
N VAL A 300 21.59 -15.01 12.49
CA VAL A 300 21.59 -15.75 11.21
C VAL A 300 20.26 -15.61 10.46
N PHE A 301 19.14 -15.57 11.18
CA PHE A 301 17.81 -15.28 10.59
C PHE A 301 17.60 -13.78 10.41
N SER A 302 18.37 -13.20 9.48
CA SER A 302 18.23 -11.79 9.08
C SER A 302 18.32 -11.60 7.57
N ALA A 303 17.89 -10.43 7.09
CA ALA A 303 17.93 -10.07 5.67
C ALA A 303 19.27 -9.48 5.21
N ILE A 304 20.30 -9.46 6.08
CA ILE A 304 21.63 -8.99 5.72
C ILE A 304 22.23 -9.93 4.67
N LYS A 305 22.89 -9.35 3.68
CA LYS A 305 23.57 -10.12 2.63
C LYS A 305 25.04 -10.33 2.97
N VAL A 306 25.49 -11.58 2.84
CA VAL A 306 26.88 -11.98 2.87
C VAL A 306 27.16 -12.75 1.57
N ASN A 307 28.19 -12.36 0.83
CA ASN A 307 28.51 -12.96 -0.48
C ASN A 307 27.31 -12.98 -1.45
N GLY A 308 26.51 -11.88 -1.45
CA GLY A 308 25.36 -11.73 -2.37
C GLY A 308 24.07 -12.45 -1.93
N LYS A 309 24.12 -13.34 -0.94
CA LYS A 309 23.00 -14.15 -0.44
C LYS A 309 22.58 -13.69 0.96
N LYS A 310 21.29 -13.70 1.27
CA LYS A 310 20.80 -13.29 2.59
C LYS A 310 21.10 -14.34 3.67
N LEU A 311 21.40 -13.90 4.89
CA LEU A 311 21.77 -14.81 5.98
C LEU A 311 20.69 -15.85 6.27
N TYR A 312 19.40 -15.48 6.25
CA TYR A 312 18.32 -16.47 6.46
C TYR A 312 18.26 -17.56 5.38
N GLU A 313 18.81 -17.33 4.18
CA GLU A 313 18.88 -18.34 3.12
C GLU A 313 19.97 -19.38 3.46
N TYR A 314 21.11 -18.94 4.02
CA TYR A 314 22.13 -19.85 4.56
C TYR A 314 21.57 -20.70 5.70
N ALA A 315 20.82 -20.09 6.62
CA ALA A 315 20.19 -20.82 7.73
C ALA A 315 19.24 -21.91 7.23
N ARG A 316 18.38 -21.62 6.26
CA ARG A 316 17.45 -22.61 5.68
C ARG A 316 18.13 -23.75 4.95
N GLU A 317 19.32 -23.51 4.40
CA GLU A 317 20.11 -24.52 3.71
C GLU A 317 21.07 -25.25 4.66
N ASN A 318 21.05 -24.94 5.97
CA ASN A 318 22.01 -25.45 6.98
C ASN A 318 23.47 -25.24 6.56
N LYS A 319 23.76 -24.14 5.84
CA LYS A 319 25.11 -23.83 5.41
C LYS A 319 25.81 -22.92 6.43
N PRO A 320 27.05 -23.23 6.85
CA PRO A 320 27.79 -22.36 7.75
C PRO A 320 28.11 -21.04 7.04
N VAL A 321 28.01 -19.95 7.80
CA VAL A 321 28.35 -18.60 7.35
C VAL A 321 28.92 -17.81 8.53
N GLU A 322 29.97 -17.05 8.28
CA GLU A 322 30.49 -16.11 9.28
C GLU A 322 29.50 -14.96 9.46
N LEU A 323 29.07 -14.77 10.73
CA LEU A 323 28.09 -13.72 11.05
C LEU A 323 28.80 -12.36 11.18
N PRO A 324 28.37 -11.36 10.39
CA PRO A 324 28.94 -10.03 10.47
C PRO A 324 28.60 -9.36 11.80
N LYS A 325 29.51 -8.51 12.28
CA LYS A 325 29.27 -7.65 13.42
C LYS A 325 28.92 -6.25 12.92
N LYS A 326 28.03 -5.59 13.63
CA LYS A 326 27.57 -4.25 13.31
C LYS A 326 27.63 -3.38 14.55
N GLU A 327 28.14 -2.16 14.39
CA GLU A 327 28.08 -1.16 15.44
C GLU A 327 26.65 -0.72 15.68
N VAL A 328 26.19 -0.79 16.93
CA VAL A 328 24.86 -0.37 17.37
C VAL A 328 24.98 0.40 18.68
N THR A 329 24.06 1.35 18.89
CA THR A 329 23.99 2.11 20.14
C THR A 329 22.66 1.83 20.83
N ILE A 330 22.73 1.38 22.06
CA ILE A 330 21.60 1.31 22.98
C ILE A 330 21.56 2.64 23.73
N LYS A 331 20.64 3.52 23.34
CA LYS A 331 20.54 4.87 23.94
C LYS A 331 19.92 4.86 25.32
N GLU A 332 18.92 3.99 25.47
CA GLU A 332 18.21 3.78 26.73
C GLU A 332 17.89 2.30 26.89
N ILE A 333 18.00 1.78 28.08
CA ILE A 333 17.53 0.46 28.44
C ILE A 333 17.11 0.46 29.90
N LYS A 334 16.02 -0.22 30.23
CA LYS A 334 15.47 -0.30 31.57
C LYS A 334 14.80 -1.66 31.76
N LEU A 335 15.05 -2.27 32.91
CA LEU A 335 14.28 -3.41 33.40
C LEU A 335 12.91 -2.92 33.86
N LEU A 336 11.82 -3.51 33.34
CA LEU A 336 10.45 -3.18 33.71
C LEU A 336 9.90 -4.11 34.77
N SER A 337 10.15 -5.39 34.63
CA SER A 337 9.74 -6.44 35.58
C SER A 337 10.63 -7.66 35.44
N SER A 338 10.69 -8.48 36.48
CA SER A 338 11.34 -9.78 36.46
C SER A 338 10.55 -10.74 37.34
N ASP A 339 10.44 -11.98 36.88
CA ASP A 339 9.80 -13.09 37.61
C ASP A 339 10.48 -14.39 37.24
N ASN A 340 11.12 -15.07 38.25
CA ASN A 340 11.89 -16.31 38.07
C ASN A 340 12.83 -16.24 36.86
N ASP A 341 12.55 -17.03 35.82
CA ASP A 341 13.36 -17.17 34.61
C ASP A 341 12.96 -16.15 33.50
N THR A 342 12.04 -15.27 33.80
CA THR A 342 11.54 -14.28 32.80
C THR A 342 11.75 -12.86 33.25
N PHE A 343 11.96 -11.96 32.28
CA PHE A 343 11.99 -10.54 32.55
C PHE A 343 11.57 -9.73 31.33
N VAL A 344 11.24 -8.47 31.56
CA VAL A 344 10.81 -7.54 30.52
C VAL A 344 11.70 -6.30 30.52
N ILE A 345 12.17 -5.92 29.37
CA ILE A 345 12.95 -4.68 29.20
C ILE A 345 12.23 -3.70 28.30
N LYS A 346 12.46 -2.42 28.54
CA LYS A 346 12.20 -1.35 27.59
C LYS A 346 13.53 -0.79 27.08
N THR A 347 13.67 -0.62 25.77
CA THR A 347 14.94 -0.15 25.20
C THR A 347 14.71 0.78 24.02
N LYS A 348 15.59 1.81 23.90
CA LYS A 348 15.66 2.71 22.75
C LYS A 348 17.00 2.54 22.06
N VAL A 349 16.96 2.25 20.77
CA VAL A 349 18.14 1.81 20.01
C VAL A 349 18.25 2.54 18.68
N THR A 350 19.47 2.62 18.17
CA THR A 350 19.72 3.13 16.82
C THR A 350 19.34 2.14 15.73
N LYS A 351 19.26 2.62 14.49
CA LYS A 351 19.04 1.81 13.29
C LYS A 351 19.99 0.61 13.25
N GLY A 352 19.45 -0.56 12.96
CA GLY A 352 20.21 -1.78 12.69
C GLY A 352 20.54 -2.61 13.92
N CYS A 353 20.10 -2.19 15.11
CA CYS A 353 20.16 -3.04 16.31
C CYS A 353 19.12 -4.16 16.20
N TYR A 354 19.55 -5.38 16.49
CA TYR A 354 18.70 -6.57 16.59
C TYR A 354 18.41 -6.85 18.07
N ILE A 355 17.14 -6.72 18.47
CA ILE A 355 16.74 -6.96 19.87
C ILE A 355 16.97 -8.43 20.27
N ARG A 356 16.78 -9.37 19.35
CA ARG A 356 17.12 -10.78 19.56
C ARG A 356 18.60 -10.98 19.95
N SER A 357 19.51 -10.34 19.24
CA SER A 357 20.94 -10.38 19.57
C SER A 357 21.27 -9.69 20.89
N LEU A 358 20.61 -8.55 21.19
CA LEU A 358 20.78 -7.87 22.49
C LEU A 358 20.38 -8.81 23.64
N ILE A 359 19.25 -9.52 23.50
CA ILE A 359 18.75 -10.47 24.50
C ILE A 359 19.73 -11.63 24.69
N ARG A 360 20.22 -12.23 23.59
CA ARG A 360 21.27 -13.25 23.62
C ARG A 360 22.51 -12.76 24.40
N ASP A 361 22.96 -11.57 24.08
CA ASP A 361 24.19 -10.99 24.67
C ASP A 361 23.99 -10.71 26.16
N ILE A 362 22.80 -10.24 26.60
CA ILE A 362 22.44 -10.06 28.02
C ILE A 362 22.46 -11.43 28.72
N GLY A 363 21.85 -12.49 28.16
CA GLY A 363 21.87 -13.83 28.74
C GLY A 363 23.28 -14.37 28.96
N ARG A 364 24.15 -14.20 27.95
CA ARG A 364 25.58 -14.59 28.06
C ARG A 364 26.31 -13.82 29.13
N SER A 365 26.01 -12.53 29.31
CA SER A 365 26.60 -11.69 30.36
C SER A 365 26.14 -12.11 31.77
N LEU A 366 24.91 -12.63 31.87
CA LEU A 366 24.40 -13.25 33.10
C LEU A 366 24.97 -14.64 33.37
N GLY A 367 25.74 -15.20 32.43
CA GLY A 367 26.35 -16.55 32.58
C GLY A 367 25.40 -17.70 32.21
N THR A 368 24.28 -17.40 31.56
CA THR A 368 23.29 -18.36 31.06
C THR A 368 22.96 -18.09 29.59
N TYR A 369 21.84 -18.63 29.09
CA TYR A 369 21.29 -18.33 27.77
C TYR A 369 20.02 -17.50 27.90
N ALA A 370 19.59 -16.84 26.82
CA ALA A 370 18.34 -16.07 26.79
C ALA A 370 17.71 -16.08 25.40
N THR A 371 16.39 -16.10 25.38
CA THR A 371 15.57 -16.12 24.18
C THR A 371 14.46 -15.07 24.28
N MET A 372 14.17 -14.38 23.18
CA MET A 372 13.08 -13.42 23.10
C MET A 372 11.72 -14.15 23.06
N THR A 373 10.80 -13.76 23.95
CA THR A 373 9.45 -14.33 24.00
C THR A 373 8.39 -13.45 23.37
N ALA A 374 8.59 -12.13 23.43
CA ALA A 374 7.70 -11.12 22.84
C ALA A 374 8.49 -9.87 22.45
N LEU A 375 7.98 -9.15 21.46
CA LEU A 375 8.58 -7.88 21.03
C LEU A 375 7.49 -6.93 20.53
N THR A 376 7.39 -5.76 21.16
CA THR A 376 6.52 -4.68 20.71
C THR A 376 7.37 -3.48 20.37
N ARG A 377 7.34 -3.01 19.10
CA ARG A 377 7.91 -1.73 18.74
C ARG A 377 6.95 -0.61 19.11
N THR A 378 7.22 0.08 20.22
CA THR A 378 6.37 1.13 20.77
C THR A 378 6.54 2.47 20.05
N LYS A 379 7.77 2.74 19.50
CA LYS A 379 8.05 3.98 18.77
C LYS A 379 9.03 3.77 17.62
N GLN A 380 8.88 4.60 16.59
CA GLN A 380 9.90 4.83 15.57
C GLN A 380 9.99 6.34 15.30
N GLY A 381 11.14 6.94 15.62
CA GLY A 381 11.29 8.38 15.65
C GLY A 381 10.30 9.03 16.61
N LYS A 382 9.52 9.98 16.11
CA LYS A 382 8.45 10.67 16.86
C LYS A 382 7.10 9.93 16.86
N ILE A 383 6.96 8.86 16.07
CA ILE A 383 5.70 8.14 15.90
C ILE A 383 5.55 7.11 17.00
N ASP A 384 4.46 7.19 17.75
CA ASP A 384 4.11 6.30 18.85
C ASP A 384 3.07 5.24 18.39
N ILE A 385 3.02 4.10 19.05
CA ILE A 385 2.07 3.02 18.73
C ILE A 385 0.61 3.48 18.84
N LYS A 386 0.30 4.43 19.72
CA LYS A 386 -1.05 5.02 19.84
C LYS A 386 -1.49 5.81 18.61
N ASP A 387 -0.55 6.23 17.76
CA ASP A 387 -0.81 6.98 16.54
C ASP A 387 -1.03 6.05 15.32
N THR A 388 -0.98 4.74 15.54
CA THR A 388 -1.08 3.72 14.49
C THR A 388 -2.50 3.16 14.37
N ASN A 389 -2.82 2.61 13.18
CA ASN A 389 -4.08 1.93 12.93
C ASN A 389 -3.83 0.45 12.64
N THR A 390 -4.75 -0.41 13.07
CA THR A 390 -4.76 -1.82 12.68
C THR A 390 -5.14 -1.98 11.20
N LEU A 391 -4.79 -3.11 10.59
CA LEU A 391 -5.22 -3.41 9.21
C LEU A 391 -6.73 -3.42 9.06
N GLU A 392 -7.46 -3.87 10.08
CA GLU A 392 -8.92 -3.92 10.06
C GLU A 392 -9.53 -2.51 10.06
N GLU A 393 -9.02 -1.61 10.89
CA GLU A 393 -9.42 -0.20 10.88
C GLU A 393 -9.16 0.45 9.52
N ILE A 394 -7.99 0.17 8.92
CA ILE A 394 -7.64 0.68 7.58
C ILE A 394 -8.61 0.14 6.52
N LYS A 395 -8.99 -1.14 6.57
CA LYS A 395 -10.00 -1.73 5.67
C LYS A 395 -11.36 -1.06 5.80
N GLN A 396 -11.72 -0.63 7.01
CA GLN A 396 -12.95 0.11 7.31
C GLN A 396 -12.89 1.59 6.93
N GLY A 397 -11.74 2.08 6.43
CA GLY A 397 -11.53 3.49 6.10
C GLY A 397 -11.19 4.36 7.32
N LYS A 398 -10.91 3.76 8.47
CA LYS A 398 -10.51 4.45 9.71
C LYS A 398 -8.98 4.53 9.76
N TYR A 399 -8.41 5.50 9.08
CA TYR A 399 -6.97 5.75 9.05
C TYR A 399 -6.68 7.21 8.73
N LYS A 400 -5.47 7.64 9.05
CA LYS A 400 -4.92 8.91 8.57
C LYS A 400 -3.81 8.64 7.56
N LEU A 401 -3.92 9.23 6.37
CA LEU A 401 -2.87 9.25 5.37
C LEU A 401 -2.03 10.51 5.58
N HIS A 402 -0.78 10.32 6.00
CA HIS A 402 0.15 11.42 6.25
C HIS A 402 0.87 11.81 4.97
N LYS A 403 1.08 13.11 4.79
CA LYS A 403 1.93 13.63 3.72
C LYS A 403 3.41 13.46 4.06
N ILE A 404 4.28 13.46 3.04
CA ILE A 404 5.73 13.28 3.21
C ILE A 404 6.29 14.39 4.11
N GLU A 405 5.87 15.62 3.88
CA GLU A 405 6.30 16.82 4.62
C GLU A 405 5.83 16.83 6.09
N GLU A 406 4.77 16.10 6.44
CA GLU A 406 4.32 15.97 7.84
C GLU A 406 5.21 14.99 8.65
N VAL A 407 5.82 14.04 7.95
CA VAL A 407 6.59 12.95 8.57
C VAL A 407 8.07 13.27 8.63
N LEU A 408 8.60 13.88 7.56
CA LEU A 408 10.00 14.29 7.52
C LEU A 408 10.16 15.66 8.20
N ASP A 409 11.06 15.72 9.17
CA ASP A 409 11.44 16.98 9.83
C ASP A 409 12.51 17.71 9.00
N LEU A 410 12.14 18.07 7.79
CA LEU A 410 13.01 18.75 6.84
C LEU A 410 12.43 20.13 6.48
N PRO A 411 13.29 21.14 6.23
CA PRO A 411 12.82 22.43 5.74
C PRO A 411 12.04 22.29 4.44
N VAL A 412 10.86 22.89 4.37
CA VAL A 412 10.04 22.95 3.16
C VAL A 412 10.33 24.26 2.43
N ILE A 413 10.59 24.17 1.14
CA ILE A 413 10.86 25.32 0.29
C ILE A 413 9.81 25.38 -0.81
N GLU A 414 9.12 26.49 -0.87
CA GLU A 414 8.20 26.78 -1.98
C GLU A 414 8.99 27.29 -3.19
N VAL A 415 8.72 26.70 -4.34
CA VAL A 415 9.39 27.04 -5.59
C VAL A 415 8.39 27.61 -6.60
N ASN A 416 8.82 28.63 -7.35
CA ASN A 416 8.00 29.13 -8.47
C ASN A 416 8.03 28.16 -9.66
N LYS A 417 7.11 28.36 -10.65
CA LYS A 417 6.98 27.49 -11.83
C LYS A 417 8.27 27.33 -12.63
N THR A 418 9.13 28.35 -12.69
CA THR A 418 10.39 28.28 -13.42
C THR A 418 11.40 27.39 -12.72
N LEU A 419 11.48 27.49 -11.40
CA LEU A 419 12.36 26.65 -10.57
C LEU A 419 11.84 25.20 -10.52
N GLU A 420 10.52 25.02 -10.43
CA GLU A 420 9.87 23.71 -10.53
C GLU A 420 10.25 22.98 -11.83
N LYS A 421 10.23 23.68 -12.97
CA LYS A 421 10.61 23.12 -14.27
C LYS A 421 12.10 22.69 -14.29
N LYS A 422 13.00 23.50 -13.70
CA LYS A 422 14.41 23.16 -13.57
C LYS A 422 14.63 21.90 -12.72
N ILE A 423 13.94 21.82 -11.55
CA ILE A 423 14.00 20.67 -10.64
C ILE A 423 13.49 19.40 -11.35
N LYS A 424 12.34 19.47 -12.03
CA LYS A 424 11.77 18.34 -12.79
C LYS A 424 12.70 17.83 -13.89
N ASN A 425 13.49 18.73 -14.48
CA ASN A 425 14.45 18.39 -15.52
C ASN A 425 15.84 17.98 -14.97
N GLY A 426 16.00 17.85 -13.65
CA GLY A 426 17.26 17.47 -13.02
C GLY A 426 18.38 18.50 -13.17
N GLN A 427 18.05 19.78 -13.44
CA GLN A 427 19.04 20.84 -13.59
C GLN A 427 19.63 21.24 -12.23
N LYS A 428 20.95 21.49 -12.18
CA LYS A 428 21.60 22.01 -10.98
C LYS A 428 20.98 23.35 -10.59
N LEU A 429 20.55 23.46 -9.34
CA LEU A 429 20.15 24.73 -8.74
C LEU A 429 21.40 25.43 -8.23
N LEU A 430 21.54 26.73 -8.56
CA LEU A 430 22.56 27.55 -7.91
C LEU A 430 22.21 27.67 -6.43
N ASN A 431 23.19 27.44 -5.55
CA ASN A 431 23.00 27.45 -4.09
C ASN A 431 22.86 28.90 -3.53
N THR A 432 22.04 29.73 -4.18
CA THR A 432 21.71 31.09 -3.73
C THR A 432 20.82 31.11 -2.48
N TYR A 433 20.31 29.93 -2.06
CA TYR A 433 19.38 29.81 -0.94
C TYR A 433 19.96 29.07 0.27
N HIS A 434 21.26 28.76 0.32
CA HIS A 434 21.90 27.97 1.37
C HIS A 434 21.16 26.65 1.69
N ILE A 435 20.60 26.01 0.66
CA ILE A 435 19.83 24.79 0.79
C ILE A 435 20.77 23.61 0.59
N CYS A 436 20.97 22.82 1.62
CA CYS A 436 21.54 21.49 1.48
C CYS A 436 20.49 20.58 0.88
N LEU A 437 20.50 20.41 -0.45
CA LEU A 437 19.65 19.42 -1.13
C LEU A 437 20.24 18.03 -0.83
N LEU A 438 19.67 17.34 0.17
CA LEU A 438 20.01 15.95 0.51
C LEU A 438 19.57 14.95 -0.55
N TYR A 439 18.92 15.38 -1.63
CA TYR A 439 18.43 14.50 -2.69
C TYR A 439 18.61 15.13 -4.06
N THR A 440 19.62 14.65 -4.78
CA THR A 440 19.65 14.75 -6.25
C THR A 440 18.94 13.51 -6.81
N SER A 441 17.84 13.66 -7.54
CA SER A 441 17.30 12.60 -8.36
C SER A 441 18.44 12.10 -9.28
N PRO A 442 18.76 10.79 -9.34
CA PRO A 442 19.75 10.30 -10.28
C PRO A 442 19.34 10.73 -11.69
N SER A 443 20.26 11.40 -12.38
CA SER A 443 20.09 11.75 -13.78
C SER A 443 19.97 10.44 -14.58
N PRO A 444 19.14 10.37 -15.63
CA PRO A 444 19.12 9.23 -16.54
C PRO A 444 20.50 8.91 -17.18
N ARG A 445 21.50 9.77 -17.02
CA ARG A 445 22.86 9.58 -17.52
C ARG A 445 23.80 8.85 -16.57
N ASP A 446 23.42 8.64 -15.30
CA ASP A 446 24.28 7.97 -14.31
C ASP A 446 24.14 6.44 -14.31
N SER A 447 23.37 5.86 -15.24
CA SER A 447 23.21 4.42 -15.41
C SER A 447 24.16 3.77 -16.44
N THR A 448 25.14 4.52 -16.95
CA THR A 448 26.16 3.99 -17.86
C THR A 448 27.55 4.33 -17.39
N SER A 449 28.06 3.63 -16.38
CA SER A 449 29.49 3.34 -16.24
C SER A 449 29.74 2.33 -15.13
N SER A 450 30.27 1.19 -15.57
CA SER A 450 30.88 0.03 -14.91
C SER A 450 29.97 -0.94 -14.18
#